data_61fb23ab600401a2e7c49c167f089541
#
_entry.id   61fb23ab600401a2e7c49c167f089541
#
_cell.length_a   1.000
_cell.length_b   1.000
_cell.length_c   1.000
_cell.angle_alpha   90.00
_cell.angle_beta   90.00
_cell.angle_gamma   90.00
#
_symmetry.space_group_name_H-M   'P 1'
#
loop_
_entity.id
_entity.type
_entity.pdbx_description
1 polymer ?
#
loop_
_entity_poly.entity_id
_entity_poly.type
_entity_poly.pdbx_seq_one_letter_code
_entity_poly.pdbx_strand_id
1 'polypeptide(L)'
;KKWNGEEINIYDLGVGNGSYSLNFLKKMEKLDSNLTKSINYRLCDISFRISEKNNLEMEKFNVYKQFVDAVQNKDFVKNADYVRSNEMFDDLPSKVYVKKEDVIFEVLYNEKYERKYLEIELSKSDKEFMELMLEGYEIPINTGCLTCMLNVYSGLKKDSYFTFNDYGFIDTYEIMEMGPEFYNMANIRTYGGQPTI
;
A
#
# COMPACT_ATOMS: atom_id res chain seq x y z
N LYS A 1 -26.44 -9.00 -4.37
CA LYS A 1 -26.62 -10.47 -4.44
C LYS A 1 -26.74 -10.99 -3.02
N LYS A 2 -27.69 -11.88 -2.72
CA LYS A 2 -27.69 -12.62 -1.44
C LYS A 2 -26.53 -13.61 -1.48
N TRP A 3 -25.80 -13.70 -0.38
CA TRP A 3 -24.77 -14.72 -0.18
C TRP A 3 -25.37 -16.13 -0.35
N ASN A 4 -24.65 -17.00 -1.06
CA ASN A 4 -25.12 -18.33 -1.47
C ASN A 4 -24.56 -19.48 -0.62
N GLY A 5 -23.85 -19.18 0.47
CA GLY A 5 -23.24 -20.15 1.38
C GLY A 5 -21.81 -20.57 1.03
N GLU A 6 -21.20 -19.98 0.00
CA GLU A 6 -19.81 -20.26 -0.36
C GLU A 6 -18.83 -19.59 0.60
N GLU A 7 -17.61 -20.12 0.70
CA GLU A 7 -16.52 -19.51 1.45
C GLU A 7 -16.08 -18.19 0.81
N ILE A 8 -15.81 -17.19 1.63
CA ILE A 8 -15.36 -15.86 1.23
C ILE A 8 -13.92 -15.67 1.71
N ASN A 9 -13.01 -15.44 0.78
CA ASN A 9 -11.61 -15.18 1.08
C ASN A 9 -11.37 -13.67 1.13
N ILE A 10 -11.05 -13.16 2.32
CA ILE A 10 -10.71 -11.76 2.55
C ILE A 10 -9.24 -11.66 2.94
N TYR A 11 -8.52 -10.75 2.29
CA TYR A 11 -7.13 -10.42 2.61
C TYR A 11 -7.08 -9.00 3.16
N ASP A 12 -6.44 -8.83 4.31
CA ASP A 12 -6.21 -7.55 4.97
C ASP A 12 -4.70 -7.27 5.00
N LEU A 13 -4.26 -6.24 4.30
CA LEU A 13 -2.86 -5.93 4.08
C LEU A 13 -2.41 -4.82 5.02
N GLY A 14 -1.22 -4.97 5.62
CA GLY A 14 -0.68 -3.98 6.54
C GLY A 14 -1.48 -3.90 7.84
N VAL A 15 -1.66 -5.03 8.52
CA VAL A 15 -2.61 -5.14 9.65
C VAL A 15 -2.15 -4.43 10.92
N GLY A 16 -0.88 -4.08 11.04
CA GLY A 16 -0.31 -3.37 12.17
C GLY A 16 -0.67 -4.01 13.52
N ASN A 17 -1.31 -3.26 14.42
CA ASN A 17 -1.73 -3.76 15.74
C ASN A 17 -3.02 -4.60 15.73
N GLY A 18 -3.64 -4.81 14.58
CA GLY A 18 -4.83 -5.63 14.39
C GLY A 18 -6.17 -4.97 14.77
N SER A 19 -6.17 -3.74 15.25
CA SER A 19 -7.41 -3.08 15.71
C SER A 19 -8.40 -2.88 14.58
N TYR A 20 -7.92 -2.49 13.40
CA TYR A 20 -8.75 -2.25 12.23
C TYR A 20 -9.39 -3.54 11.72
N SER A 21 -8.61 -4.63 11.65
CA SER A 21 -9.07 -5.96 11.27
C SER A 21 -10.12 -6.50 12.24
N LEU A 22 -9.86 -6.40 13.55
CA LEU A 22 -10.78 -6.85 14.58
C LEU A 22 -12.12 -6.07 14.53
N ASN A 23 -12.05 -4.75 14.35
CA ASN A 23 -13.27 -3.93 14.25
C ASN A 23 -14.09 -4.28 13.01
N PHE A 24 -13.44 -4.60 11.90
CA PHE A 24 -14.13 -5.09 10.70
C PHE A 24 -14.86 -6.41 10.99
N LEU A 25 -14.18 -7.41 11.55
CA LEU A 25 -14.75 -8.71 11.87
C LEU A 25 -15.94 -8.58 12.85
N LYS A 26 -15.82 -7.76 13.89
CA LYS A 26 -16.91 -7.46 14.84
C LYS A 26 -18.11 -6.79 14.17
N LYS A 27 -17.87 -5.90 13.22
CA LYS A 27 -18.95 -5.28 12.44
C LYS A 27 -19.65 -6.31 11.55
N MET A 28 -18.90 -7.16 10.86
CA MET A 28 -19.47 -8.22 10.04
C MET A 28 -20.30 -9.19 10.86
N GLU A 29 -19.82 -9.61 12.03
CA GLU A 29 -20.55 -10.48 12.96
C GLU A 29 -21.90 -9.90 13.41
N LYS A 30 -21.92 -8.58 13.66
CA LYS A 30 -23.16 -7.87 14.03
C LYS A 30 -24.14 -7.75 12.86
N LEU A 31 -23.64 -7.63 11.63
CA LEU A 31 -24.49 -7.49 10.44
C LEU A 31 -25.07 -8.83 10.00
N ASP A 32 -24.22 -9.87 9.96
CA ASP A 32 -24.61 -11.23 9.58
C ASP A 32 -23.60 -12.23 10.17
N SER A 33 -24.00 -12.87 11.27
CA SER A 33 -23.15 -13.86 11.96
C SER A 33 -22.94 -15.14 11.14
N ASN A 34 -23.87 -15.50 10.27
CA ASN A 34 -23.75 -16.69 9.41
C ASN A 34 -22.76 -16.41 8.27
N LEU A 35 -22.86 -15.24 7.66
CA LEU A 35 -21.88 -14.80 6.65
C LEU A 35 -20.48 -14.75 7.25
N THR A 36 -20.31 -14.23 8.46
CA THR A 36 -19.01 -14.10 9.12
C THR A 36 -18.34 -15.46 9.36
N LYS A 37 -19.10 -16.52 9.64
CA LYS A 37 -18.57 -17.89 9.79
C LYS A 37 -18.02 -18.47 8.50
N SER A 38 -18.42 -17.95 7.36
CA SER A 38 -17.92 -18.36 6.03
C SER A 38 -16.74 -17.55 5.52
N ILE A 39 -16.29 -16.56 6.31
CA ILE A 39 -15.15 -15.74 5.96
C ILE A 39 -13.85 -16.45 6.38
N ASN A 40 -12.97 -16.68 5.43
CA ASN A 40 -11.56 -16.98 5.62
C ASN A 40 -10.79 -15.65 5.61
N TYR A 41 -10.48 -15.12 6.77
CA TYR A 41 -9.84 -13.81 6.91
C TYR A 41 -8.32 -13.95 7.04
N ARG A 42 -7.57 -13.43 6.07
CA ARG A 42 -6.12 -13.53 6.01
C ARG A 42 -5.50 -12.20 6.37
N LEU A 43 -4.79 -12.18 7.48
CA LEU A 43 -3.97 -11.06 7.91
C LEU A 43 -2.61 -11.15 7.21
N CYS A 44 -2.28 -10.15 6.38
CA CYS A 44 -1.04 -10.11 5.62
C CYS A 44 -0.20 -8.93 6.10
N ASP A 45 1.01 -9.20 6.58
CA ASP A 45 1.93 -8.18 7.07
C ASP A 45 3.38 -8.69 6.97
N ILE A 46 4.33 -7.78 6.81
CA ILE A 46 5.75 -8.09 6.84
C ILE A 46 6.22 -8.35 8.29
N SER A 47 5.50 -7.78 9.28
CA SER A 47 5.79 -7.95 10.69
C SER A 47 4.52 -7.90 11.52
N PHE A 48 4.13 -8.99 12.19
CA PHE A 48 2.94 -8.97 13.02
C PHE A 48 3.20 -8.31 14.37
N ARG A 49 2.62 -7.13 14.57
CA ARG A 49 2.61 -6.39 15.84
C ARG A 49 1.24 -6.38 16.48
N ILE A 50 0.43 -7.40 16.21
CA ILE A 50 -0.93 -7.52 16.75
C ILE A 50 -0.85 -7.60 18.28
N SER A 51 -1.61 -6.73 18.96
CA SER A 51 -1.66 -6.74 20.42
C SER A 51 -2.25 -8.05 20.92
N GLU A 52 -1.79 -8.53 22.08
CA GLU A 52 -2.27 -9.76 22.69
C GLU A 52 -3.79 -9.77 22.85
N LYS A 53 -4.36 -8.66 23.31
CA LYS A 53 -5.83 -8.46 23.42
C LYS A 53 -6.52 -8.68 22.09
N ASN A 54 -6.05 -8.03 21.02
CA ASN A 54 -6.69 -8.14 19.70
C ASN A 54 -6.54 -9.55 19.15
N ASN A 55 -5.40 -10.19 19.37
CA ASN A 55 -5.16 -11.56 18.94
C ASN A 55 -6.16 -12.53 19.60
N LEU A 56 -6.32 -12.47 20.93
CA LEU A 56 -7.28 -13.30 21.67
C LEU A 56 -8.73 -13.07 21.19
N GLU A 57 -9.11 -11.83 20.94
CA GLU A 57 -10.44 -11.53 20.45
C GLU A 57 -10.70 -12.00 19.01
N MET A 58 -9.64 -12.15 18.20
CA MET A 58 -9.72 -12.68 16.82
C MET A 58 -9.87 -14.20 16.78
N GLU A 59 -9.47 -14.95 17.82
CA GLU A 59 -9.53 -16.42 17.85
C GLU A 59 -10.92 -17.01 17.64
N LYS A 60 -11.97 -16.24 17.90
CA LYS A 60 -13.36 -16.65 17.65
C LYS A 60 -13.75 -16.61 16.17
N PHE A 61 -12.93 -16.02 15.31
CA PHE A 61 -13.11 -15.92 13.87
C PHE A 61 -12.16 -16.85 13.14
N ASN A 62 -12.48 -17.17 11.89
CA ASN A 62 -11.61 -17.97 11.04
C ASN A 62 -10.50 -17.08 10.44
N VAL A 63 -9.45 -16.82 11.22
CA VAL A 63 -8.37 -15.87 10.92
C VAL A 63 -7.06 -16.61 10.72
N TYR A 64 -6.35 -16.28 9.65
CA TYR A 64 -5.04 -16.82 9.30
C TYR A 64 -4.01 -15.69 9.20
N LYS A 65 -2.84 -15.89 9.78
CA LYS A 65 -1.70 -14.96 9.65
C LYS A 65 -0.78 -15.42 8.52
N GLN A 66 -0.44 -14.51 7.65
CA GLN A 66 0.45 -14.74 6.52
C GLN A 66 1.54 -13.66 6.49
N PHE A 67 2.80 -14.06 6.75
CA PHE A 67 3.95 -13.18 6.61
C PHE A 67 4.18 -12.88 5.13
N VAL A 68 4.06 -11.63 4.75
CA VAL A 68 4.09 -11.18 3.36
C VAL A 68 4.82 -9.85 3.26
N ASP A 69 5.85 -9.82 2.41
CA ASP A 69 6.30 -8.59 1.78
C ASP A 69 5.45 -8.38 0.53
N ALA A 70 4.54 -7.43 0.57
CA ALA A 70 3.56 -7.20 -0.49
C ALA A 70 4.18 -6.77 -1.84
N VAL A 71 5.44 -6.31 -1.82
CA VAL A 71 6.21 -5.92 -3.01
C VAL A 71 7.01 -7.10 -3.56
N GLN A 72 7.70 -7.84 -2.70
CA GLN A 72 8.60 -8.93 -3.12
C GLN A 72 7.89 -10.25 -3.36
N ASN A 73 6.85 -10.54 -2.58
CA ASN A 73 6.13 -11.79 -2.71
C ASN A 73 5.06 -11.69 -3.81
N LYS A 74 5.29 -12.43 -4.88
CA LYS A 74 4.27 -12.64 -5.92
C LYS A 74 3.28 -13.70 -5.45
N ASP A 75 2.07 -13.67 -6.01
CA ASP A 75 1.04 -14.70 -5.81
C ASP A 75 0.64 -14.98 -4.35
N PHE A 76 0.83 -14.01 -3.46
CA PHE A 76 0.44 -14.15 -2.05
C PHE A 76 -1.09 -14.06 -1.87
N VAL A 77 -1.78 -13.34 -2.74
CA VAL A 77 -3.23 -13.33 -2.83
C VAL A 77 -3.68 -14.44 -3.78
N LYS A 78 -4.64 -15.26 -3.36
CA LYS A 78 -5.18 -16.36 -4.18
C LYS A 78 -6.67 -16.47 -4.00
N ASN A 79 -7.40 -16.43 -5.12
CA ASN A 79 -8.86 -16.56 -5.13
C ASN A 79 -9.54 -15.63 -4.11
N ALA A 80 -9.10 -14.38 -4.03
CA ALA A 80 -9.67 -13.39 -3.13
C ALA A 80 -11.01 -12.89 -3.65
N ASP A 81 -11.98 -12.82 -2.77
CA ASP A 81 -13.28 -12.15 -2.99
C ASP A 81 -13.19 -10.67 -2.62
N TYR A 82 -12.35 -10.36 -1.62
CA TYR A 82 -12.12 -9.01 -1.18
C TYR A 82 -10.69 -8.86 -0.66
N VAL A 83 -10.02 -7.82 -1.10
CA VAL A 83 -8.74 -7.37 -0.54
C VAL A 83 -8.92 -5.96 0.01
N ARG A 84 -8.34 -5.70 1.14
CA ARG A 84 -8.38 -4.39 1.79
C ARG A 84 -7.02 -4.00 2.34
N SER A 85 -6.75 -2.71 2.37
CA SER A 85 -5.59 -2.11 3.01
C SER A 85 -5.97 -0.77 3.63
N ASN A 86 -5.35 -0.43 4.75
CA ASN A 86 -5.54 0.86 5.40
C ASN A 86 -4.20 1.38 5.91
N GLU A 87 -3.77 2.54 5.39
CA GLU A 87 -2.52 3.20 5.78
C GLU A 87 -1.30 2.26 5.71
N MET A 88 -1.07 1.67 4.53
CA MET A 88 0.07 0.79 4.28
C MET A 88 0.88 1.26 3.07
N PHE A 89 0.23 1.88 2.10
CA PHE A 89 0.89 2.17 0.83
C PHE A 89 1.93 3.27 0.93
N ASP A 90 1.76 4.22 1.83
CA ASP A 90 2.74 5.24 2.14
C ASP A 90 4.03 4.65 2.76
N ASP A 91 3.94 3.49 3.41
CA ASP A 91 5.10 2.75 3.95
C ASP A 91 5.82 1.88 2.91
N LEU A 92 5.28 1.75 1.68
CA LEU A 92 5.89 0.94 0.63
C LEU A 92 7.05 1.67 -0.06
N PRO A 93 8.03 0.94 -0.62
CA PRO A 93 9.20 1.53 -1.26
C PRO A 93 8.84 2.53 -2.36
N SER A 94 9.42 3.70 -2.26
CA SER A 94 9.29 4.76 -3.26
C SER A 94 10.63 5.05 -3.91
N LYS A 95 10.57 5.56 -5.14
CA LYS A 95 11.73 6.09 -5.86
C LYS A 95 11.55 7.58 -6.04
N VAL A 96 12.64 8.32 -5.95
CA VAL A 96 12.64 9.77 -6.18
C VAL A 96 13.22 10.05 -7.54
N TYR A 97 12.54 10.86 -8.31
CA TYR A 97 12.99 11.27 -9.64
C TYR A 97 13.16 12.78 -9.73
N VAL A 98 14.07 13.22 -10.59
CA VAL A 98 14.27 14.64 -10.90
C VAL A 98 14.50 14.80 -12.40
N LYS A 99 13.90 15.83 -12.98
CA LYS A 99 14.18 16.26 -14.36
C LYS A 99 15.25 17.35 -14.35
N LYS A 100 16.29 17.18 -15.17
CA LYS A 100 17.36 18.17 -15.39
C LYS A 100 17.72 18.20 -16.85
N GLU A 101 17.61 19.36 -17.49
CA GLU A 101 17.93 19.55 -18.91
C GLU A 101 17.22 18.52 -19.82
N ASP A 102 15.92 18.30 -19.57
CA ASP A 102 15.08 17.30 -20.26
C ASP A 102 15.53 15.82 -20.06
N VAL A 103 16.48 15.55 -19.19
CA VAL A 103 16.89 14.21 -18.79
C VAL A 103 16.30 13.88 -17.42
N ILE A 104 15.81 12.65 -17.27
CA ILE A 104 15.27 12.15 -16.00
C ILE A 104 16.31 11.32 -15.27
N PHE A 105 16.49 11.64 -14.01
CA PHE A 105 17.39 10.93 -13.11
C PHE A 105 16.60 10.31 -11.96
N GLU A 106 16.94 9.08 -11.60
CA GLU A 106 16.59 8.53 -10.28
C GLU A 106 17.57 9.10 -9.25
N VAL A 107 17.03 9.64 -8.16
CA VAL A 107 17.84 10.20 -7.06
C VAL A 107 18.08 9.11 -6.04
N LEU A 108 19.32 8.72 -5.87
CA LEU A 108 19.74 7.75 -4.87
C LEU A 108 20.38 8.49 -3.69
N TYR A 109 20.07 8.06 -2.47
CA TYR A 109 20.66 8.58 -1.25
C TYR A 109 21.57 7.53 -0.63
N ASN A 110 22.76 7.93 -0.22
CA ASN A 110 23.62 7.09 0.60
C ASN A 110 23.27 7.20 2.09
N GLU A 111 23.96 6.45 2.95
CA GLU A 111 23.78 6.48 4.42
C GLU A 111 24.03 7.86 5.06
N LYS A 112 24.70 8.77 4.35
CA LYS A 112 24.95 10.16 4.77
C LYS A 112 23.98 11.16 4.14
N TYR A 113 22.93 10.65 3.46
CA TYR A 113 21.97 11.48 2.69
C TYR A 113 22.60 12.31 1.57
N GLU A 114 23.78 11.89 1.07
CA GLU A 114 24.38 12.50 -0.10
C GLU A 114 23.69 11.94 -1.36
N ARG A 115 23.39 12.84 -2.31
CA ARG A 115 22.65 12.53 -3.53
C ARG A 115 23.55 12.00 -4.61
N LYS A 116 23.11 10.92 -5.26
CA LYS A 116 23.67 10.44 -6.51
C LYS A 116 22.56 10.39 -7.56
N TYR A 117 22.83 10.91 -8.73
CA TYR A 117 21.89 10.91 -9.84
C TYR A 117 22.22 9.76 -10.78
N LEU A 118 21.24 8.92 -11.05
CA LEU A 118 21.34 7.83 -12.02
C LEU A 118 20.40 8.15 -13.18
N GLU A 119 20.98 8.38 -14.36
CA GLU A 119 20.20 8.55 -15.58
C GLU A 119 19.42 7.26 -15.88
N ILE A 120 18.14 7.39 -16.21
CA ILE A 120 17.28 6.25 -16.49
C ILE A 120 16.72 6.34 -17.91
N GLU A 121 16.69 5.20 -18.58
CA GLU A 121 15.92 5.05 -19.81
C GLU A 121 14.46 4.79 -19.45
N LEU A 122 13.60 5.68 -19.92
CA LEU A 122 12.15 5.60 -19.67
C LEU A 122 11.45 4.88 -20.81
N SER A 123 10.46 4.06 -20.48
CA SER A 123 9.49 3.58 -21.45
C SER A 123 8.69 4.76 -22.07
N LYS A 124 8.00 4.52 -23.17
CA LYS A 124 7.19 5.58 -23.81
C LYS A 124 6.12 6.12 -22.87
N SER A 125 5.44 5.25 -22.12
CA SER A 125 4.41 5.64 -21.14
C SER A 125 4.99 6.44 -19.98
N ASP A 126 6.18 6.07 -19.51
CA ASP A 126 6.84 6.79 -18.43
C ASP A 126 7.29 8.18 -18.89
N LYS A 127 7.69 8.34 -20.15
CA LYS A 127 8.04 9.65 -20.74
C LYS A 127 6.85 10.60 -20.74
N GLU A 128 5.66 10.14 -21.15
CA GLU A 128 4.45 10.96 -21.16
C GLU A 128 4.10 11.46 -19.75
N PHE A 129 4.29 10.63 -18.72
CA PHE A 129 4.11 11.04 -17.33
C PHE A 129 5.19 12.02 -16.88
N MET A 130 6.44 11.77 -17.23
CA MET A 130 7.58 12.60 -16.84
C MET A 130 7.64 13.95 -17.58
N GLU A 131 6.99 14.10 -18.72
CA GLU A 131 6.80 15.40 -19.39
C GLU A 131 6.05 16.41 -18.50
N LEU A 132 5.23 15.91 -17.57
CA LEU A 132 4.53 16.73 -16.58
C LEU A 132 5.42 17.20 -15.43
N MET A 133 6.63 16.64 -15.28
CA MET A 133 7.54 17.02 -14.21
C MET A 133 8.13 18.41 -14.46
N LEU A 134 8.12 19.21 -13.41
CA LEU A 134 8.81 20.49 -13.41
C LEU A 134 10.32 20.30 -13.32
N GLU A 135 11.06 21.13 -14.05
CA GLU A 135 12.52 21.13 -14.07
C GLU A 135 13.10 21.40 -12.68
N GLY A 136 14.02 20.53 -12.24
CA GLY A 136 14.75 20.66 -10.98
C GLY A 136 14.00 20.20 -9.72
N TYR A 137 12.72 19.80 -9.83
CA TYR A 137 11.96 19.30 -8.67
C TYR A 137 12.14 17.79 -8.51
N GLU A 138 12.35 17.34 -7.27
CA GLU A 138 12.39 15.94 -6.90
C GLU A 138 10.97 15.43 -6.64
N ILE A 139 10.54 14.41 -7.37
CA ILE A 139 9.20 13.83 -7.25
C ILE A 139 9.31 12.39 -6.74
N PRO A 140 8.76 12.09 -5.56
CA PRO A 140 8.65 10.71 -5.09
C PRO A 140 7.54 9.98 -5.85
N ILE A 141 7.84 8.78 -6.33
CA ILE A 141 6.86 7.89 -6.94
C ILE A 141 6.84 6.59 -6.14
N ASN A 142 5.69 6.24 -5.60
CA ASN A 142 5.51 5.01 -4.84
C ASN A 142 5.45 3.80 -5.78
N THR A 143 6.63 3.33 -6.19
CA THR A 143 6.77 2.15 -7.07
C THR A 143 6.38 0.86 -6.35
N GLY A 144 6.53 0.81 -5.03
CA GLY A 144 6.08 -0.30 -4.20
C GLY A 144 4.57 -0.46 -4.22
N CYS A 145 3.83 0.65 -4.16
CA CYS A 145 2.37 0.65 -4.29
C CYS A 145 1.92 0.02 -5.62
N LEU A 146 2.49 0.46 -6.74
CA LEU A 146 2.17 -0.08 -8.06
C LEU A 146 2.45 -1.59 -8.12
N THR A 147 3.60 -2.03 -7.61
CA THR A 147 3.97 -3.45 -7.58
C THR A 147 3.02 -4.26 -6.69
N CYS A 148 2.69 -3.75 -5.50
CA CYS A 148 1.73 -4.38 -4.60
C CYS A 148 0.36 -4.53 -5.26
N MET A 149 -0.15 -3.48 -5.91
CA MET A 149 -1.44 -3.52 -6.62
C MET A 149 -1.46 -4.58 -7.72
N LEU A 150 -0.39 -4.72 -8.50
CA LEU A 150 -0.27 -5.75 -9.53
C LEU A 150 -0.26 -7.16 -8.90
N ASN A 151 0.49 -7.36 -7.80
CA ASN A 151 0.52 -8.62 -7.07
C ASN A 151 -0.86 -9.00 -6.52
N VAL A 152 -1.60 -8.03 -5.97
CA VAL A 152 -2.98 -8.23 -5.51
C VAL A 152 -3.91 -8.57 -6.66
N TYR A 153 -3.84 -7.78 -7.75
CA TYR A 153 -4.74 -7.96 -8.90
C TYR A 153 -4.65 -9.36 -9.50
N SER A 154 -3.45 -9.94 -9.55
CA SER A 154 -3.24 -11.28 -10.09
C SER A 154 -3.98 -12.40 -9.32
N GLY A 155 -4.30 -12.16 -8.04
CA GLY A 155 -4.95 -13.13 -7.16
C GLY A 155 -6.44 -12.89 -6.92
N LEU A 156 -7.02 -11.85 -7.51
CA LEU A 156 -8.44 -11.54 -7.39
C LEU A 156 -9.31 -12.51 -8.20
N LYS A 157 -10.46 -12.88 -7.66
CA LYS A 157 -11.51 -13.54 -8.44
C LYS A 157 -12.16 -12.55 -9.40
N LYS A 158 -12.84 -13.07 -10.43
CA LYS A 158 -13.76 -12.26 -11.22
C LYS A 158 -14.84 -11.66 -10.32
N ASP A 159 -15.19 -10.39 -10.53
CA ASP A 159 -16.19 -9.65 -9.75
C ASP A 159 -15.84 -9.46 -8.25
N SER A 160 -14.56 -9.51 -7.91
CA SER A 160 -14.05 -9.21 -6.57
C SER A 160 -13.73 -7.73 -6.39
N TYR A 161 -13.40 -7.33 -5.16
CA TYR A 161 -13.11 -5.95 -4.81
C TYR A 161 -11.75 -5.83 -4.17
N PHE A 162 -11.07 -4.73 -4.48
CA PHE A 162 -9.91 -4.26 -3.76
C PHE A 162 -10.17 -2.82 -3.31
N THR A 163 -10.08 -2.58 -2.00
CA THR A 163 -10.18 -1.24 -1.42
C THR A 163 -8.93 -0.91 -0.64
N PHE A 164 -8.48 0.31 -0.78
CA PHE A 164 -7.39 0.85 0.03
C PHE A 164 -7.74 2.28 0.46
N ASN A 165 -7.33 2.62 1.67
CA ASN A 165 -7.38 3.96 2.21
C ASN A 165 -5.97 4.35 2.58
N ASP A 166 -5.51 5.47 2.05
CA ASP A 166 -4.19 5.98 2.35
C ASP A 166 -4.13 7.49 2.20
N TYR A 167 -3.06 8.08 2.69
CA TYR A 167 -2.78 9.50 2.52
C TYR A 167 -2.26 9.75 1.10
N GLY A 168 -2.63 10.90 0.53
CA GLY A 168 -2.17 11.28 -0.79
C GLY A 168 -2.75 12.62 -1.23
N PHE A 169 -2.25 13.10 -2.34
CA PHE A 169 -2.75 14.28 -3.01
C PHE A 169 -3.62 13.86 -4.18
N ILE A 170 -4.73 14.58 -4.38
CA ILE A 170 -5.69 14.27 -5.46
C ILE A 170 -5.17 14.76 -6.80
N ASP A 171 -4.42 15.85 -6.80
CA ASP A 171 -3.81 16.39 -8.01
C ASP A 171 -2.47 17.09 -7.76
N THR A 172 -1.74 17.35 -8.85
CA THR A 172 -0.45 18.03 -8.81
C THR A 172 -0.54 19.52 -8.46
N TYR A 173 -1.71 20.14 -8.63
CA TYR A 173 -1.91 21.57 -8.30
C TYR A 173 -1.88 21.77 -6.79
N GLU A 174 -2.46 20.87 -6.00
CA GLU A 174 -2.40 20.94 -4.53
C GLU A 174 -0.95 20.91 -4.03
N ILE A 175 -0.11 20.06 -4.65
CA ILE A 175 1.31 19.97 -4.33
C ILE A 175 2.04 21.28 -4.70
N MET A 176 1.72 21.86 -5.85
CA MET A 176 2.36 23.08 -6.35
C MET A 176 1.97 24.32 -5.52
N GLU A 177 0.72 24.41 -5.05
CA GLU A 177 0.25 25.50 -4.19
C GLU A 177 0.95 25.52 -2.82
N MET A 178 1.40 24.36 -2.33
CA MET A 178 2.12 24.25 -1.07
C MET A 178 3.55 24.80 -1.12
N GLY A 179 4.07 25.06 -2.31
CA GLY A 179 5.36 25.68 -2.56
C GLY A 179 6.59 24.77 -2.35
N PRO A 180 7.76 25.24 -2.75
CA PRO A 180 9.00 24.46 -2.74
C PRO A 180 9.42 23.95 -1.36
N GLU A 181 9.09 24.70 -0.31
CA GLU A 181 9.45 24.32 1.07
C GLU A 181 8.67 23.09 1.54
N PHE A 182 7.40 22.98 1.17
CA PHE A 182 6.60 21.79 1.47
C PHE A 182 7.09 20.59 0.68
N TYR A 183 7.47 20.78 -0.57
CA TYR A 183 8.03 19.75 -1.44
C TYR A 183 9.29 19.14 -0.83
N ASN A 184 10.18 19.98 -0.30
CA ASN A 184 11.39 19.54 0.37
C ASN A 184 11.11 18.88 1.73
N MET A 185 10.05 19.28 2.44
CA MET A 185 9.66 18.69 3.73
C MET A 185 8.79 17.41 3.59
N ALA A 186 8.03 17.29 2.52
CA ALA A 186 7.21 16.11 2.26
C ALA A 186 8.04 14.89 1.87
N ASN A 187 9.25 15.12 1.36
CA ASN A 187 10.10 14.06 0.83
C ASN A 187 10.78 13.19 1.90
N ILE A 188 10.81 13.61 3.17
CA ILE A 188 11.38 12.79 4.25
C ILE A 188 10.54 12.99 5.50
N ARG A 189 9.57 12.12 5.71
CA ARG A 189 8.92 11.98 7.01
C ARG A 189 9.44 10.72 7.69
N THR A 190 9.53 10.77 9.01
CA THR A 190 9.83 9.57 9.79
C THR A 190 8.57 9.12 10.51
N TYR A 191 8.17 7.88 10.29
CA TYR A 191 7.15 7.22 11.08
C TYR A 191 7.81 6.14 11.93
N GLY A 192 7.67 6.23 13.25
CA GLY A 192 8.30 5.28 14.17
C GLY A 192 9.83 5.19 14.05
N GLY A 193 10.51 6.26 13.56
CA GLY A 193 11.95 6.30 13.36
C GLY A 193 12.44 5.72 12.03
N GLN A 194 11.53 5.28 11.15
CA GLN A 194 11.84 4.90 9.77
C GLN A 194 11.51 6.07 8.83
N PRO A 195 12.36 6.37 7.83
CA PRO A 195 12.01 7.34 6.80
C PRO A 195 10.84 6.79 5.97
N THR A 196 9.77 7.57 5.91
CA THR A 196 8.62 7.34 5.01
C THR A 196 8.52 8.50 4.02
N ILE A 197 8.05 8.23 2.84
CA ILE A 197 7.89 9.22 1.77
C ILE A 197 6.41 9.52 1.60
#